data_96ac7b75ff3078226cea44b4859364ed
#
_entry.id   96ac7b75ff3078226cea44b4859364ed
#
_cell.length_a   1.000
_cell.length_b   1.000
_cell.length_c   1.000
_cell.angle_alpha   90.00
_cell.angle_beta   90.00
_cell.angle_gamma   90.00
#
_symmetry.space_group_name_H-M   'P 1'
#
loop_
_entity.id
_entity.type
_entity.pdbx_description
1 polymer ?
#
loop_
_entity_poly.entity_id
_entity_poly.type
_entity_poly.pdbx_seq_one_letter_code
_entity_poly.pdbx_strand_id
1 'polypeptide(L)'
;MQELNFPSYAFKLKSSENKTLIFDIIRKKYVVLTPEEWVRQHVLWFLLEEKNYPASLIAVEKQLKIHNRTKRTDIVVYNTQGTPEVLIECKAPSVKITQDAFDQIARYNLTANASYIMVTNGLSHFFCQIDTENETYVFLKDIPAY
;
A
#
# COMPACT_ATOMS: atom_id res chain seq x y z
N MET A 1 -6.79 19.16 4.07
CA MET A 1 -5.76 18.14 3.80
C MET A 1 -5.30 18.25 2.36
N GLN A 2 -4.08 17.84 2.10
CA GLN A 2 -3.51 17.91 0.76
C GLN A 2 -4.29 17.02 -0.22
N GLU A 3 -4.55 17.54 -1.40
CA GLU A 3 -5.14 16.78 -2.49
C GLU A 3 -4.09 15.82 -3.07
N LEU A 4 -4.47 14.55 -3.23
CA LEU A 4 -3.61 13.51 -3.78
C LEU A 4 -4.06 13.12 -5.18
N ASN A 5 -3.19 12.45 -5.91
CA ASN A 5 -3.51 11.95 -7.25
C ASN A 5 -4.30 10.64 -7.19
N PHE A 6 -5.45 10.71 -6.53
CA PHE A 6 -6.46 9.67 -6.41
C PHE A 6 -7.84 10.30 -6.57
N PRO A 7 -8.87 9.51 -6.86
CA PRO A 7 -10.24 10.01 -6.73
C PRO A 7 -10.53 10.51 -5.33
N SER A 8 -11.56 11.34 -5.20
CA SER A 8 -12.02 11.79 -3.89
C SER A 8 -12.86 10.71 -3.22
N TYR A 9 -12.63 10.50 -1.93
CA TYR A 9 -13.35 9.51 -1.14
C TYR A 9 -13.98 10.15 0.10
N ALA A 10 -15.03 9.52 0.61
CA ALA A 10 -15.78 10.02 1.76
C ALA A 10 -15.17 9.53 3.08
N PHE A 11 -14.00 10.04 3.42
CA PHE A 11 -13.33 9.68 4.68
C PHE A 11 -14.11 10.19 5.88
N LYS A 12 -14.06 9.42 6.96
CA LYS A 12 -14.61 9.84 8.26
C LYS A 12 -13.48 10.41 9.11
N LEU A 13 -13.60 11.68 9.46
CA LEU A 13 -12.62 12.39 10.28
C LEU A 13 -13.27 12.80 11.58
N LYS A 14 -12.48 12.86 12.66
CA LYS A 14 -12.91 13.47 13.90
C LYS A 14 -11.72 14.09 14.63
N SER A 15 -12.00 15.02 15.55
CA SER A 15 -10.99 15.64 16.40
C SER A 15 -11.08 15.05 17.80
N SER A 16 -9.92 14.75 18.38
CA SER A 16 -9.83 14.27 19.77
C SER A 16 -8.50 14.74 20.34
N GLU A 17 -8.53 15.42 21.50
CA GLU A 17 -7.34 15.87 22.22
C GLU A 17 -6.33 16.64 21.33
N ASN A 18 -6.83 17.58 20.53
CA ASN A 18 -6.05 18.39 19.59
C ASN A 18 -5.43 17.60 18.44
N LYS A 19 -5.90 16.37 18.21
CA LYS A 19 -5.47 15.55 17.09
C LYS A 19 -6.61 15.34 16.11
N THR A 20 -6.28 15.27 14.84
CA THR A 20 -7.23 14.82 13.81
C THR A 20 -7.07 13.32 13.64
N LEU A 21 -8.17 12.60 13.67
CA LEU A 21 -8.21 11.15 13.49
C LEU A 21 -8.97 10.83 12.21
N ILE A 22 -8.57 9.75 11.55
CA ILE A 22 -9.23 9.22 10.35
C ILE A 22 -9.67 7.79 10.64
N PHE A 23 -10.88 7.43 10.20
CA PHE A 23 -11.39 6.08 10.37
C PHE A 23 -10.81 5.16 9.29
N ASP A 24 -10.13 4.10 9.73
CA ASP A 24 -9.58 3.06 8.85
C ASP A 24 -10.64 1.97 8.65
N ILE A 25 -11.15 1.84 7.44
CA ILE A 25 -12.24 0.89 7.12
C ILE A 25 -11.78 -0.56 7.11
N ILE A 26 -10.49 -0.83 7.07
CA ILE A 26 -9.94 -2.19 7.14
C ILE A 26 -9.68 -2.57 8.59
N ARG A 27 -8.95 -1.73 9.33
CA ARG A 27 -8.66 -1.97 10.76
C ARG A 27 -9.88 -1.69 11.65
N LYS A 28 -10.90 -1.01 11.13
CA LYS A 28 -12.16 -0.65 11.82
C LYS A 28 -11.93 0.12 13.12
N LYS A 29 -11.06 1.11 13.04
CA LYS A 29 -10.75 2.00 14.16
C LYS A 29 -10.25 3.34 13.64
N TYR A 30 -10.35 4.36 14.49
CA TYR A 30 -9.76 5.66 14.22
C TYR A 30 -8.26 5.61 14.50
N VAL A 31 -7.47 6.19 13.61
CA VAL A 31 -6.02 6.31 13.74
C VAL A 31 -5.62 7.77 13.58
N VAL A 32 -4.49 8.16 14.12
CA VAL A 32 -4.00 9.54 14.00
C VAL A 32 -3.71 9.83 12.54
N LEU A 33 -4.24 10.94 12.05
CA LEU A 33 -4.04 11.37 10.67
C LEU A 33 -2.68 12.04 10.52
N THR A 34 -1.74 11.31 9.96
CA THR A 34 -0.42 11.81 9.56
C THR A 34 -0.38 11.95 8.04
N PRO A 35 0.62 12.66 7.46
CA PRO A 35 0.75 12.71 6.01
C PRO A 35 0.88 11.34 5.36
N GLU A 36 1.61 10.42 5.97
CA GLU A 36 1.72 9.04 5.47
C GLU A 36 0.40 8.28 5.58
N GLU A 37 -0.31 8.43 6.72
CA GLU A 37 -1.61 7.80 6.93
C GLU A 37 -2.64 8.30 5.92
N TRP A 38 -2.57 9.58 5.54
CA TRP A 38 -3.43 10.16 4.52
C TRP A 38 -3.26 9.43 3.19
N VAL A 39 -2.02 9.14 2.80
CA VAL A 39 -1.71 8.36 1.59
C VAL A 39 -2.24 6.94 1.74
N ARG A 40 -1.97 6.29 2.86
CA ARG A 40 -2.41 4.90 3.12
C ARG A 40 -3.93 4.78 3.00
N GLN A 41 -4.67 5.71 3.57
CA GLN A 41 -6.13 5.66 3.52
C GLN A 41 -6.67 5.81 2.10
N HIS A 42 -6.06 6.66 1.28
CA HIS A 42 -6.42 6.75 -0.14
C HIS A 42 -6.16 5.43 -0.86
N VAL A 43 -5.06 4.78 -0.58
CA VAL A 43 -4.74 3.49 -1.21
C VAL A 43 -5.76 2.42 -0.84
N LEU A 44 -6.19 2.38 0.42
CA LEU A 44 -7.22 1.42 0.85
C LEU A 44 -8.52 1.62 0.08
N TRP A 45 -8.98 2.85 -0.06
CA TRP A 45 -10.18 3.14 -0.82
C TRP A 45 -9.99 2.84 -2.31
N PHE A 46 -8.81 3.13 -2.87
CA PHE A 46 -8.47 2.81 -4.24
C PHE A 46 -8.59 1.30 -4.51
N LEU A 47 -8.06 0.48 -3.62
CA LEU A 47 -8.16 -0.97 -3.73
C LEU A 47 -9.61 -1.46 -3.69
N LEU A 48 -10.41 -0.89 -2.80
CA LEU A 48 -11.82 -1.29 -2.63
C LEU A 48 -12.71 -0.79 -3.77
N GLU A 49 -12.60 0.50 -4.12
CA GLU A 49 -13.52 1.16 -5.03
C GLU A 49 -13.11 1.06 -6.50
N GLU A 50 -11.81 1.22 -6.82
CA GLU A 50 -11.33 1.18 -8.20
C GLU A 50 -10.91 -0.22 -8.63
N LYS A 51 -10.36 -1.02 -7.72
CA LYS A 51 -9.82 -2.35 -8.03
C LYS A 51 -10.70 -3.50 -7.57
N ASN A 52 -11.72 -3.22 -6.80
CA ASN A 52 -12.73 -4.19 -6.35
C ASN A 52 -12.16 -5.36 -5.53
N TYR A 53 -11.03 -5.15 -4.85
CA TYR A 53 -10.52 -6.18 -3.95
C TYR A 53 -11.43 -6.30 -2.72
N PRO A 54 -11.75 -7.53 -2.29
CA PRO A 54 -12.53 -7.72 -1.07
C PRO A 54 -11.76 -7.21 0.15
N ALA A 55 -12.45 -6.53 1.06
CA ALA A 55 -11.83 -6.04 2.29
C ALA A 55 -11.19 -7.17 3.09
N SER A 56 -11.75 -8.37 3.04
CA SER A 56 -11.23 -9.55 3.75
C SER A 56 -9.86 -10.00 3.27
N LEU A 57 -9.42 -9.59 2.08
CA LEU A 57 -8.11 -9.93 1.53
C LEU A 57 -7.06 -8.84 1.77
N ILE A 58 -7.42 -7.73 2.40
CA ILE A 58 -6.54 -6.59 2.62
C ILE A 58 -6.11 -6.54 4.07
N ALA A 59 -4.81 -6.49 4.32
CA ALA A 59 -4.24 -6.32 5.66
C ALA A 59 -3.37 -5.06 5.71
N VAL A 60 -3.48 -4.32 6.82
CA VAL A 60 -2.73 -3.07 7.04
C VAL A 60 -1.67 -3.30 8.07
N GLU A 61 -0.47 -2.81 7.81
CA GLU A 61 0.70 -2.91 8.71
C GLU A 61 1.03 -4.35 9.09
N LYS A 62 0.97 -5.23 8.09
CA LYS A 62 1.23 -6.66 8.28
C LYS A 62 2.73 -6.93 8.39
N GLN A 63 3.13 -7.73 9.38
CA GLN A 63 4.49 -8.23 9.49
C GLN A 63 4.65 -9.48 8.63
N LEU A 64 5.69 -9.48 7.80
CA LEU A 64 6.06 -10.62 6.97
C LEU A 64 7.45 -11.09 7.35
N LYS A 65 7.65 -12.41 7.41
CA LYS A 65 8.97 -12.99 7.59
C LYS A 65 9.62 -13.21 6.23
N ILE A 66 10.80 -12.60 6.07
CA ILE A 66 11.59 -12.72 4.85
C ILE A 66 13.04 -13.01 5.27
N HIS A 67 13.58 -14.19 4.91
CA HIS A 67 14.94 -14.62 5.29
C HIS A 67 15.19 -14.53 6.80
N ASN A 68 14.28 -15.03 7.62
CA ASN A 68 14.34 -14.96 9.08
C ASN A 68 14.31 -13.54 9.66
N ARG A 69 14.03 -12.55 8.84
CA ARG A 69 13.80 -11.18 9.28
C ARG A 69 12.32 -10.86 9.22
N THR A 70 11.86 -10.05 10.16
CA THR A 70 10.50 -9.55 10.15
C THR A 70 10.51 -8.17 9.50
N LYS A 71 9.73 -8.00 8.44
CA LYS A 71 9.48 -6.69 7.85
C LYS A 71 8.01 -6.33 7.95
N ARG A 72 7.74 -5.09 8.32
CA ARG A 72 6.41 -4.54 8.34
C ARG A 72 6.09 -3.93 6.98
N THR A 73 5.02 -4.37 6.36
CA THR A 73 4.53 -3.87 5.08
C THR A 73 3.28 -3.04 5.33
N ASP A 74 3.19 -1.87 4.69
CA ASP A 74 2.06 -0.95 4.91
C ASP A 74 0.73 -1.59 4.58
N ILE A 75 0.62 -2.19 3.40
CA ILE A 75 -0.60 -2.88 2.96
C ILE A 75 -0.20 -4.14 2.22
N VAL A 76 -0.85 -5.25 2.55
CA VAL A 76 -0.72 -6.51 1.82
C VAL A 76 -2.10 -6.90 1.32
N VAL A 77 -2.22 -7.19 0.03
CA VAL A 77 -3.41 -7.79 -0.54
C VAL A 77 -3.12 -9.27 -0.78
N TYR A 78 -3.91 -10.13 -0.18
CA TYR A 78 -3.76 -11.58 -0.33
C TYR A 78 -4.64 -12.10 -1.46
N ASN A 79 -4.25 -13.22 -2.04
CA ASN A 79 -5.12 -13.98 -2.93
C ASN A 79 -5.97 -14.97 -2.13
N THR A 80 -6.84 -15.70 -2.81
CA THR A 80 -7.73 -16.65 -2.15
C THR A 80 -7.01 -17.87 -1.58
N GLN A 81 -5.75 -18.11 -1.98
CA GLN A 81 -4.92 -19.16 -1.41
C GLN A 81 -4.18 -18.71 -0.14
N GLY A 82 -4.33 -17.44 0.25
CA GLY A 82 -3.69 -16.91 1.45
C GLY A 82 -2.24 -16.48 1.27
N THR A 83 -1.78 -16.35 0.03
CA THR A 83 -0.43 -15.84 -0.25
C THR A 83 -0.49 -14.38 -0.71
N PRO A 84 0.59 -13.59 -0.47
CA PRO A 84 0.61 -12.20 -0.91
C PRO A 84 0.48 -12.08 -2.43
N GLU A 85 -0.45 -11.24 -2.86
CA GLU A 85 -0.65 -10.90 -4.28
C GLU A 85 -0.06 -9.55 -4.62
N VAL A 86 -0.33 -8.54 -3.78
CA VAL A 86 0.17 -7.17 -3.96
C VAL A 86 0.77 -6.70 -2.65
N LEU A 87 2.00 -6.20 -2.70
CA LEU A 87 2.64 -5.51 -1.59
C LEU A 87 2.67 -4.01 -1.89
N ILE A 88 2.27 -3.19 -0.92
CA ILE A 88 2.16 -1.75 -1.12
C ILE A 88 2.93 -1.02 -0.03
N GLU A 89 3.83 -0.11 -0.46
CA GLU A 89 4.56 0.81 0.40
C GLU A 89 4.02 2.22 0.19
N CYS A 90 3.63 2.86 1.28
CA CYS A 90 3.13 4.23 1.28
C CYS A 90 4.16 5.16 1.93
N LYS A 91 4.41 6.29 1.30
CA LYS A 91 5.27 7.35 1.81
C LYS A 91 4.46 8.64 1.91
N ALA A 92 4.87 9.54 2.79
CA ALA A 92 4.26 10.86 2.85
C ALA A 92 4.44 11.61 1.52
N PRO A 93 3.53 12.54 1.17
CA PRO A 93 3.63 13.28 -0.09
C PRO A 93 4.94 14.08 -0.25
N SER A 94 5.55 14.49 0.85
CA SER A 94 6.83 15.22 0.82
C SER A 94 8.04 14.33 0.51
N VAL A 95 7.87 13.00 0.58
CA VAL A 95 8.97 12.06 0.34
C VAL A 95 9.03 11.73 -1.14
N LYS A 96 10.17 12.02 -1.76
CA LYS A 96 10.41 11.68 -3.16
C LYS A 96 10.73 10.19 -3.27
N ILE A 97 10.06 9.49 -4.18
CA ILE A 97 10.37 8.09 -4.47
C ILE A 97 11.46 8.07 -5.54
N THR A 98 12.66 7.67 -5.13
CA THR A 98 13.81 7.57 -6.02
C THR A 98 13.89 6.17 -6.63
N GLN A 99 14.61 6.04 -7.73
CA GLN A 99 14.86 4.74 -8.36
C GLN A 99 15.56 3.78 -7.39
N ASP A 100 16.55 4.27 -6.64
CA ASP A 100 17.29 3.45 -5.67
C ASP A 100 16.36 2.95 -4.55
N ALA A 101 15.50 3.81 -4.03
CA ALA A 101 14.54 3.42 -3.00
C ALA A 101 13.55 2.38 -3.54
N PHE A 102 13.08 2.58 -4.77
CA PHE A 102 12.20 1.62 -5.42
C PHE A 102 12.89 0.28 -5.64
N ASP A 103 14.12 0.29 -6.14
CA ASP A 103 14.89 -0.93 -6.38
C ASP A 103 15.10 -1.73 -5.10
N GLN A 104 15.35 -1.05 -3.99
CA GLN A 104 15.52 -1.68 -2.68
C GLN A 104 14.23 -2.38 -2.24
N ILE A 105 13.09 -1.69 -2.37
CA ILE A 105 11.78 -2.26 -2.04
C ILE A 105 11.47 -3.44 -2.94
N ALA A 106 11.68 -3.30 -4.25
CA ALA A 106 11.41 -4.36 -5.21
C ALA A 106 12.28 -5.60 -4.94
N ARG A 107 13.56 -5.39 -4.69
CA ARG A 107 14.50 -6.49 -4.36
C ARG A 107 14.08 -7.21 -3.09
N TYR A 108 13.68 -6.48 -2.09
CA TYR A 108 13.18 -7.03 -0.84
C TYR A 108 11.92 -7.88 -1.08
N ASN A 109 11.02 -7.38 -1.91
CA ASN A 109 9.74 -8.04 -2.16
C ASN A 109 9.84 -9.25 -3.10
N LEU A 110 10.95 -9.42 -3.84
CA LEU A 110 11.20 -10.64 -4.61
C LEU A 110 11.16 -11.87 -3.71
N THR A 111 11.64 -11.74 -2.48
CA THR A 111 11.67 -12.85 -1.52
C THR A 111 10.33 -13.09 -0.84
N ALA A 112 9.45 -12.08 -0.79
CA ALA A 112 8.09 -12.23 -0.28
C ALA A 112 7.18 -12.97 -1.26
N ASN A 113 7.61 -13.11 -2.51
CA ASN A 113 6.92 -13.85 -3.56
C ASN A 113 5.54 -13.29 -3.92
N ALA A 114 5.35 -11.98 -3.77
CA ALA A 114 4.15 -11.32 -4.25
C ALA A 114 4.22 -11.15 -5.77
N SER A 115 3.06 -11.13 -6.42
CA SER A 115 2.98 -10.97 -7.87
C SER A 115 3.18 -9.52 -8.30
N TYR A 116 2.75 -8.56 -7.46
CA TYR A 116 2.78 -7.14 -7.79
C TYR A 116 3.27 -6.31 -6.63
N ILE A 117 3.87 -5.16 -6.96
CA ILE A 117 4.27 -4.15 -5.99
C ILE A 117 3.69 -2.80 -6.40
N MET A 118 3.23 -2.04 -5.42
CA MET A 118 2.89 -0.63 -5.58
C MET A 118 3.69 0.17 -4.57
N VAL A 119 4.33 1.25 -5.04
CA VAL A 119 4.99 2.23 -4.17
C VAL A 119 4.40 3.59 -4.50
N THR A 120 3.93 4.31 -3.50
CA THR A 120 3.27 5.59 -3.72
C THR A 120 3.54 6.57 -2.60
N ASN A 121 3.62 7.85 -2.95
CA ASN A 121 3.61 8.96 -2.00
C ASN A 121 2.31 9.78 -2.12
N GLY A 122 1.30 9.25 -2.83
CA GLY A 122 0.04 9.93 -3.07
C GLY A 122 0.03 10.83 -4.29
N LEU A 123 1.19 11.34 -4.70
CA LEU A 123 1.33 12.21 -5.88
C LEU A 123 1.89 11.45 -7.08
N SER A 124 2.76 10.49 -6.81
CA SER A 124 3.34 9.61 -7.82
C SER A 124 3.12 8.17 -7.40
N HIS A 125 2.70 7.35 -8.33
CA HIS A 125 2.43 5.93 -8.11
C HIS A 125 3.31 5.11 -9.04
N PHE A 126 3.95 4.08 -8.49
CA PHE A 126 4.75 3.15 -9.26
C PHE A 126 4.20 1.75 -9.05
N PHE A 127 3.91 1.08 -10.15
CA PHE A 127 3.37 -0.27 -10.15
C PHE A 127 4.31 -1.17 -10.92
N CYS A 128 4.54 -2.37 -10.42
CA CYS A 128 5.31 -3.35 -11.19
C CYS A 128 4.82 -4.77 -10.95
N GLN A 129 5.08 -5.61 -11.94
CA GLN A 129 4.89 -7.04 -11.86
C GLN A 129 6.24 -7.69 -11.57
N ILE A 130 6.24 -8.62 -10.63
CA ILE A 130 7.45 -9.33 -10.22
C ILE A 130 7.58 -10.60 -11.05
N ASP A 131 8.76 -10.81 -11.64
CA ASP A 131 9.14 -12.06 -12.27
C ASP A 131 10.09 -12.78 -11.32
N THR A 132 9.54 -13.71 -10.54
CA THR A 132 10.30 -14.41 -9.50
C THR A 132 11.36 -15.34 -10.11
N GLU A 133 11.08 -15.98 -11.25
CA GLU A 133 12.02 -16.88 -11.91
C GLU A 133 13.29 -16.15 -12.35
N ASN A 134 13.14 -14.98 -12.95
CA ASN A 134 14.26 -14.21 -13.48
C ASN A 134 14.79 -13.17 -12.49
N GLU A 135 14.23 -13.14 -11.27
CA GLU A 135 14.59 -12.19 -10.22
C GLU A 135 14.58 -10.73 -10.73
N THR A 136 13.57 -10.39 -11.52
CA THR A 136 13.41 -9.06 -12.10
C THR A 136 11.98 -8.57 -11.97
N TYR A 137 11.73 -7.34 -12.41
CA TYR A 137 10.40 -6.77 -12.40
C TYR A 137 10.18 -5.90 -13.64
N VAL A 138 8.90 -5.72 -13.99
CA VAL A 138 8.48 -4.91 -15.13
C VAL A 138 7.50 -3.85 -14.62
N PHE A 139 7.73 -2.59 -14.98
CA PHE A 139 6.82 -1.52 -14.63
C PHE A 139 5.51 -1.64 -15.40
N LEU A 140 4.42 -1.37 -14.71
CA LEU A 140 3.07 -1.36 -15.25
C LEU A 140 2.48 0.04 -15.09
N LYS A 141 1.42 0.33 -15.84
CA LYS A 141 0.67 1.58 -15.68
C LYS A 141 -0.26 1.53 -14.48
N ASP A 142 -0.65 0.34 -14.07
CA ASP A 142 -1.59 0.11 -12.98
C ASP A 142 -1.49 -1.35 -12.52
N ILE A 143 -2.06 -1.65 -11.36
CA ILE A 143 -2.20 -3.04 -10.91
C ILE A 143 -3.51 -3.62 -11.45
N PRO A 144 -3.58 -4.95 -11.64
CA PRO A 144 -4.83 -5.57 -12.07
C PRO A 144 -5.94 -5.39 -11.06
N ALA A 145 -7.18 -5.32 -11.54
CA ALA A 145 -8.35 -5.41 -10.67
C ALA A 145 -8.55 -6.85 -10.20
N TYR A 146 -9.24 -6.98 -9.08
CA TYR A 146 -9.58 -8.29 -8.52
C TYR A 146 -10.50 -9.07 -9.45
#